data_6e890d3692c08933ddc9fe8d06a3889e
#
_entry.id   6e890d3692c08933ddc9fe8d06a3889e
#
_cell.length_a   1.000
_cell.length_b   1.000
_cell.length_c   1.000
_cell.angle_alpha   90.00
_cell.angle_beta   90.00
_cell.angle_gamma   90.00
#
_symmetry.space_group_name_H-M   'P 1'
#
loop_
_entity.id
_entity.type
_entity.pdbx_description
1 polymer ?
#
loop_
_entity_poly.entity_id
_entity_poly.type
_entity_poly.pdbx_seq_one_letter_code
_entity_poly.pdbx_strand_id
1 'polypeptide(L)'
;MALTRYAEPGSLGDKAPEPNLDYSRIPKERYTTKEFMKLEWDHIWTKIWLRGGLSQDLKEPNSYVTSEIGNWSILMVRGDDGKVRAFHNVCKHRGNQLAQEKNGILTDGTFKCGYHRWQYDAKGQRVDSPDPETFPQGLCDPSLHLDELPCEEWNGWIMYSLNPEVRPLKEWLGPIDEHLTAYNFDEMQLVMDMTVEWNCNWKASVDAFNETYHVWGTHPQIMDYLEDKDVQIDLYDIHNRYLVPFGVPSERPHIDQEKIGPSLAIYMEQHGVDPKTYKGNAQTVRRDIQLAQRERAKEMNLDFSKLNDDQLSDDYHYLVFPNVTLNTHATNYMMFTQRPHPEDPNKCFYCLLYTSPSPRD
;
A
#
# COMPACT_ATOMS: atom_id res chain seq x y z
N MET A 1 -25.96 8.51 21.38
CA MET A 1 -26.61 8.45 20.05
C MET A 1 -25.78 7.51 19.23
N ALA A 2 -26.36 6.41 18.73
CA ALA A 2 -25.61 5.59 17.78
C ALA A 2 -25.11 6.50 16.67
N LEU A 3 -23.81 6.46 16.37
CA LEU A 3 -23.25 7.12 15.22
C LEU A 3 -24.09 6.69 14.02
N THR A 4 -24.85 7.58 13.43
CA THR A 4 -25.45 7.31 12.13
C THR A 4 -24.28 7.15 11.18
N ARG A 5 -23.76 5.93 11.07
CA ARG A 5 -22.98 5.58 9.93
C ARG A 5 -23.98 5.74 8.80
N TYR A 6 -23.84 6.76 7.74
CA TYR A 6 -23.21 6.02 6.79
C TYR A 6 -23.63 6.41 5.44
N ALA A 7 -22.79 6.12 4.67
CA ALA A 7 -22.86 6.12 3.25
C ALA A 7 -24.22 5.62 2.77
N GLU A 8 -24.83 6.36 1.90
CA GLU A 8 -26.04 5.94 1.18
C GLU A 8 -25.80 4.59 0.51
N PRO A 9 -26.79 3.67 0.48
CA PRO A 9 -26.66 2.39 -0.20
C PRO A 9 -26.10 2.54 -1.63
N GLY A 10 -25.08 1.75 -1.97
CA GLY A 10 -24.39 1.81 -3.25
C GLY A 10 -23.32 2.88 -3.35
N SER A 11 -23.04 3.66 -2.29
CA SER A 11 -21.88 4.57 -2.24
C SER A 11 -20.60 3.84 -1.81
N LEU A 12 -19.45 4.52 -1.92
CA LEU A 12 -18.13 3.94 -1.54
C LEU A 12 -18.04 3.49 -0.07
N GLY A 13 -18.86 4.04 0.81
CA GLY A 13 -18.91 3.64 2.22
C GLY A 13 -19.91 2.51 2.53
N ASP A 14 -20.71 2.09 1.55
CA ASP A 14 -21.76 1.09 1.77
C ASP A 14 -21.18 -0.24 2.25
N LYS A 15 -21.93 -0.91 3.13
CA LYS A 15 -21.50 -2.15 3.76
C LYS A 15 -21.57 -3.31 2.79
N ALA A 16 -20.48 -4.09 2.69
CA ALA A 16 -20.49 -5.34 1.95
C ALA A 16 -21.41 -6.39 2.62
N PRO A 17 -21.95 -7.36 1.86
CA PRO A 17 -22.72 -8.45 2.45
C PRO A 17 -21.93 -9.19 3.52
N GLU A 18 -22.60 -9.56 4.62
CA GLU A 18 -21.99 -10.35 5.69
C GLU A 18 -21.53 -11.71 5.16
N PRO A 19 -20.25 -12.07 5.33
CA PRO A 19 -19.77 -13.37 4.92
C PRO A 19 -20.18 -14.45 5.92
N ASN A 20 -20.32 -15.67 5.43
CA ASN A 20 -20.46 -16.84 6.30
C ASN A 20 -19.07 -17.28 6.77
N LEU A 21 -18.63 -16.80 7.93
CA LEU A 21 -17.31 -17.10 8.48
C LEU A 21 -17.33 -18.37 9.34
N ASP A 22 -16.28 -19.18 9.24
CA ASP A 22 -15.98 -20.26 10.15
C ASP A 22 -15.37 -19.71 11.45
N TYR A 23 -15.72 -20.33 12.57
CA TYR A 23 -15.18 -20.02 13.91
C TYR A 23 -14.08 -21.00 14.35
N SER A 24 -13.56 -21.81 13.44
CA SER A 24 -12.48 -22.74 13.74
C SER A 24 -11.19 -22.00 14.07
N ARG A 25 -10.35 -22.62 14.91
CA ARG A 25 -9.05 -22.06 15.26
C ARG A 25 -8.12 -22.11 14.05
N ILE A 26 -7.42 -21.02 13.79
CA ILE A 26 -6.35 -21.00 12.81
C ILE A 26 -5.17 -21.83 13.34
N PRO A 27 -4.71 -22.86 12.62
CA PRO A 27 -3.57 -23.65 13.04
C PRO A 27 -2.29 -22.82 13.11
N LYS A 28 -1.53 -22.92 14.21
CA LYS A 28 -0.27 -22.18 14.41
C LYS A 28 0.79 -22.49 13.34
N GLU A 29 0.71 -23.67 12.75
CA GLU A 29 1.60 -24.14 11.68
C GLU A 29 1.60 -23.20 10.47
N ARG A 30 0.49 -22.48 10.24
CA ARG A 30 0.39 -21.44 9.20
C ARG A 30 1.35 -20.25 9.42
N TYR A 31 1.78 -20.04 10.66
CA TYR A 31 2.67 -18.94 11.02
C TYR A 31 4.12 -19.39 11.25
N THR A 32 4.33 -20.65 11.63
CA THR A 32 5.61 -21.06 12.21
C THR A 32 6.40 -22.09 11.39
N THR A 33 5.80 -22.71 10.37
CA THR A 33 6.46 -23.81 9.65
C THR A 33 6.98 -23.40 8.28
N LYS A 34 8.11 -24.00 7.91
CA LYS A 34 8.71 -23.84 6.56
C LYS A 34 7.85 -24.47 5.47
N GLU A 35 7.16 -25.55 5.81
CA GLU A 35 6.24 -26.24 4.90
C GLU A 35 5.10 -25.31 4.47
N PHE A 36 4.49 -24.60 5.42
CA PHE A 36 3.44 -23.64 5.09
C PHE A 36 4.00 -22.43 4.35
N MET A 37 5.14 -21.90 4.78
CA MET A 37 5.86 -20.84 4.07
C MET A 37 6.12 -21.24 2.60
N LYS A 38 6.51 -22.49 2.33
CA LYS A 38 6.68 -22.96 0.96
C LYS A 38 5.36 -22.91 0.17
N LEU A 39 4.24 -23.29 0.77
CA LEU A 39 2.93 -23.19 0.13
C LEU A 39 2.59 -21.72 -0.21
N GLU A 40 2.92 -20.76 0.67
CA GLU A 40 2.74 -19.33 0.40
C GLU A 40 3.58 -18.87 -0.81
N TRP A 41 4.83 -19.32 -0.93
CA TRP A 41 5.64 -19.04 -2.11
C TRP A 41 5.03 -19.67 -3.38
N ASP A 42 4.58 -20.91 -3.32
CA ASP A 42 4.04 -21.63 -4.47
C ASP A 42 2.68 -21.08 -4.93
N HIS A 43 1.85 -20.55 -4.00
CA HIS A 43 0.43 -20.24 -4.26
C HIS A 43 0.04 -18.77 -4.05
N ILE A 44 0.86 -17.95 -3.38
CA ILE A 44 0.58 -16.53 -3.15
C ILE A 44 1.63 -15.67 -3.85
N TRP A 45 2.84 -15.61 -3.30
CA TRP A 45 3.84 -14.62 -3.70
C TRP A 45 4.23 -14.65 -5.18
N THR A 46 4.21 -15.82 -5.79
CA THR A 46 4.52 -16.01 -7.21
C THR A 46 3.29 -15.98 -8.12
N LYS A 47 2.07 -15.71 -7.61
CA LYS A 47 0.82 -15.89 -8.37
C LYS A 47 -0.04 -14.65 -8.49
N ILE A 48 0.17 -13.66 -7.67
CA ILE A 48 -0.71 -12.50 -7.52
C ILE A 48 0.00 -11.18 -7.84
N TRP A 49 -0.76 -10.10 -7.83
CA TRP A 49 -0.21 -8.76 -7.91
C TRP A 49 0.47 -8.35 -6.59
N LEU A 50 1.63 -7.72 -6.71
CA LEU A 50 2.43 -7.18 -5.62
C LEU A 50 2.76 -5.73 -5.90
N ARG A 51 2.83 -4.90 -4.85
CA ARG A 51 3.29 -3.53 -4.98
C ARG A 51 4.83 -3.49 -5.06
N GLY A 52 5.36 -2.90 -6.12
CA GLY A 52 6.81 -2.80 -6.35
C GLY A 52 7.43 -1.47 -5.98
N GLY A 53 6.69 -0.36 -6.14
CA GLY A 53 7.19 0.99 -5.92
C GLY A 53 6.09 2.04 -6.01
N LEU A 54 6.50 3.30 -6.07
CA LEU A 54 5.61 4.44 -6.31
C LEU A 54 5.85 5.02 -7.71
N SER A 55 4.80 5.47 -8.38
CA SER A 55 4.92 6.12 -9.70
C SER A 55 5.79 7.38 -9.64
N GLN A 56 5.80 8.07 -8.49
CA GLN A 56 6.66 9.24 -8.28
C GLN A 56 8.17 8.93 -8.29
N ASP A 57 8.57 7.66 -8.09
CA ASP A 57 9.97 7.23 -8.20
C ASP A 57 10.41 7.09 -9.67
N LEU A 58 9.44 7.04 -10.61
CA LEU A 58 9.66 6.85 -12.04
C LEU A 58 9.11 8.02 -12.88
N LYS A 59 9.23 9.27 -12.42
CA LYS A 59 8.71 10.45 -13.13
C LYS A 59 9.36 10.68 -14.48
N GLU A 60 10.67 10.47 -14.55
CA GLU A 60 11.45 10.76 -15.75
C GLU A 60 11.62 9.52 -16.63
N PRO A 61 11.68 9.66 -17.95
CA PRO A 61 12.10 8.58 -18.83
C PRO A 61 13.44 7.99 -18.39
N ASN A 62 13.59 6.69 -18.50
CA ASN A 62 14.78 5.95 -18.07
C ASN A 62 15.05 5.94 -16.56
N SER A 63 14.15 6.46 -15.72
CA SER A 63 14.19 6.22 -14.29
C SER A 63 13.79 4.77 -13.97
N TYR A 64 14.43 4.19 -12.95
CA TYR A 64 14.14 2.83 -12.51
C TYR A 64 14.07 2.73 -10.99
N VAL A 65 13.37 1.70 -10.52
CA VAL A 65 13.31 1.27 -9.13
C VAL A 65 13.40 -0.25 -9.05
N THR A 66 14.04 -0.77 -7.99
CA THR A 66 14.10 -2.21 -7.72
C THR A 66 13.23 -2.58 -6.53
N SER A 67 12.67 -3.78 -6.56
CA SER A 67 11.89 -4.36 -5.46
C SER A 67 12.35 -5.78 -5.20
N GLU A 68 12.55 -6.09 -3.92
CA GLU A 68 12.96 -7.44 -3.50
C GLU A 68 11.78 -8.17 -2.86
N ILE A 69 11.53 -9.40 -3.31
CA ILE A 69 10.54 -10.30 -2.72
C ILE A 69 11.10 -11.72 -2.63
N GLY A 70 11.39 -12.18 -1.41
CA GLY A 70 12.09 -13.45 -1.21
C GLY A 70 13.45 -13.47 -1.91
N ASN A 71 13.62 -14.40 -2.84
CA ASN A 71 14.84 -14.55 -3.64
C ASN A 71 14.76 -13.86 -5.00
N TRP A 72 13.69 -13.11 -5.28
CA TRP A 72 13.51 -12.40 -6.54
C TRP A 72 13.83 -10.90 -6.38
N SER A 73 14.67 -10.41 -7.28
CA SER A 73 14.91 -8.99 -7.49
C SER A 73 14.18 -8.57 -8.76
N ILE A 74 13.33 -7.57 -8.65
CA ILE A 74 12.48 -7.05 -9.72
C ILE A 74 12.95 -5.64 -10.07
N LEU A 75 13.12 -5.39 -11.35
CA LEU A 75 13.52 -4.12 -11.93
C LEU A 75 12.33 -3.50 -12.63
N MET A 76 11.90 -2.34 -12.20
CA MET A 76 10.84 -1.57 -12.85
C MET A 76 11.44 -0.31 -13.45
N VAL A 77 11.11 0.01 -14.70
CA VAL A 77 11.69 1.12 -15.44
C VAL A 77 10.65 1.83 -16.30
N ARG A 78 10.72 3.15 -16.37
CA ARG A 78 9.93 3.95 -17.32
C ARG A 78 10.66 4.08 -18.63
N GLY A 79 10.05 3.59 -19.70
CA GLY A 79 10.57 3.76 -21.06
C GLY A 79 10.37 5.18 -21.61
N ASP A 80 11.05 5.49 -22.71
CA ASP A 80 10.87 6.75 -23.45
C ASP A 80 9.45 6.93 -24.00
N ASP A 81 8.71 5.83 -24.14
CA ASP A 81 7.29 5.80 -24.53
C ASP A 81 6.33 6.10 -23.36
N GLY A 82 6.86 6.44 -22.19
CA GLY A 82 6.12 6.75 -20.98
C GLY A 82 5.57 5.52 -20.25
N LYS A 83 5.75 4.30 -20.76
CA LYS A 83 5.25 3.08 -20.12
C LYS A 83 6.22 2.57 -19.06
N VAL A 84 5.69 2.14 -17.92
CA VAL A 84 6.45 1.39 -16.93
C VAL A 84 6.41 -0.09 -17.27
N ARG A 85 7.57 -0.74 -17.21
CA ARG A 85 7.75 -2.18 -17.41
C ARG A 85 8.50 -2.79 -16.25
N ALA A 86 8.22 -4.02 -15.96
CA ALA A 86 8.92 -4.79 -14.94
C ALA A 86 9.64 -5.99 -15.56
N PHE A 87 10.82 -6.28 -15.03
CA PHE A 87 11.66 -7.40 -15.44
C PHE A 87 12.26 -8.08 -14.22
N HIS A 88 12.66 -9.34 -14.36
CA HIS A 88 13.64 -9.89 -13.43
C HIS A 88 14.94 -9.09 -13.52
N ASN A 89 15.45 -8.61 -12.40
CA ASN A 89 16.71 -7.84 -12.33
C ASN A 89 17.92 -8.74 -12.53
N VAL A 90 17.96 -9.46 -13.64
CA VAL A 90 18.93 -10.54 -13.92
C VAL A 90 19.40 -10.50 -15.37
N CYS A 91 20.72 -10.42 -15.57
CA CYS A 91 21.34 -10.50 -16.89
C CYS A 91 21.18 -11.88 -17.52
N LYS A 92 20.67 -11.97 -18.74
CA LYS A 92 20.47 -13.22 -19.48
C LYS A 92 21.76 -14.00 -19.81
N HIS A 93 22.93 -13.36 -19.65
CA HIS A 93 24.19 -14.04 -19.92
C HIS A 93 24.53 -15.06 -18.82
N ARG A 94 24.74 -14.60 -17.58
CA ARG A 94 25.17 -15.45 -16.45
C ARG A 94 24.55 -15.05 -15.10
N GLY A 95 23.35 -14.46 -15.13
CA GLY A 95 22.57 -14.24 -13.92
C GLY A 95 23.04 -13.09 -13.01
N ASN A 96 23.96 -12.25 -13.47
CA ASN A 96 24.37 -11.10 -12.66
C ASN A 96 23.23 -10.08 -12.53
N GLN A 97 23.07 -9.48 -11.37
CA GLN A 97 22.12 -8.40 -11.13
C GLN A 97 22.48 -7.17 -12.00
N LEU A 98 21.48 -6.58 -12.66
CA LEU A 98 21.67 -5.44 -13.57
C LEU A 98 21.71 -4.10 -12.82
N ALA A 99 20.71 -3.84 -12.00
CA ALA A 99 20.63 -2.67 -11.13
C ALA A 99 20.90 -3.09 -9.68
N GLN A 100 21.92 -2.52 -9.05
CA GLN A 100 22.29 -2.80 -7.66
C GLN A 100 21.72 -1.78 -6.69
N GLU A 101 21.46 -0.56 -7.18
CA GLU A 101 20.85 0.50 -6.39
C GLU A 101 19.33 0.37 -6.35
N LYS A 102 18.72 0.84 -5.26
CA LYS A 102 17.26 0.81 -5.08
C LYS A 102 16.52 1.59 -6.16
N ASN A 103 17.07 2.69 -6.63
CA ASN A 103 16.54 3.52 -7.70
C ASN A 103 17.66 4.30 -8.43
N GLY A 104 17.32 4.83 -9.60
CA GLY A 104 18.27 5.64 -10.37
C GLY A 104 17.70 6.04 -11.72
N ILE A 105 18.56 6.67 -12.52
CA ILE A 105 18.27 7.05 -13.91
C ILE A 105 19.37 6.47 -14.82
N LEU A 106 18.97 5.84 -15.90
CA LEU A 106 19.89 5.30 -16.92
C LEU A 106 20.49 6.45 -17.75
N THR A 107 21.76 6.71 -17.57
CA THR A 107 22.44 7.86 -18.25
C THR A 107 22.45 7.75 -19.76
N ASP A 108 22.57 6.54 -20.30
CA ASP A 108 22.61 6.28 -21.75
C ASP A 108 21.37 5.50 -22.22
N GLY A 109 20.27 5.50 -21.41
CA GLY A 109 19.05 4.76 -21.71
C GLY A 109 19.21 3.23 -21.62
N THR A 110 20.32 2.71 -21.06
CA THR A 110 20.57 1.27 -20.97
C THR A 110 21.06 0.82 -19.61
N PHE A 111 20.64 -0.38 -19.21
CA PHE A 111 21.25 -1.14 -18.11
C PHE A 111 22.51 -1.83 -18.61
N LYS A 112 23.64 -1.57 -17.98
CA LYS A 112 24.93 -2.17 -18.34
C LYS A 112 25.32 -3.21 -17.29
N CYS A 113 25.28 -4.49 -17.67
CA CYS A 113 25.69 -5.57 -16.77
C CYS A 113 27.12 -5.36 -16.27
N GLY A 114 27.30 -5.35 -14.95
CA GLY A 114 28.62 -5.13 -14.33
C GLY A 114 29.63 -6.22 -14.62
N TYR A 115 29.19 -7.42 -15.07
CA TYR A 115 30.08 -8.55 -15.29
C TYR A 115 30.71 -8.55 -16.70
N HIS A 116 29.88 -8.61 -17.77
CA HIS A 116 30.41 -8.69 -19.14
C HIS A 116 29.87 -7.58 -20.05
N ARG A 117 29.36 -6.49 -19.48
CA ARG A 117 28.90 -5.29 -20.20
C ARG A 117 27.76 -5.50 -21.22
N TRP A 118 26.99 -6.59 -21.12
CA TRP A 118 25.77 -6.69 -21.90
C TRP A 118 24.83 -5.56 -21.55
N GLN A 119 24.21 -4.96 -22.55
CA GLN A 119 23.38 -3.76 -22.40
C GLN A 119 21.93 -4.08 -22.80
N TYR A 120 21.03 -3.59 -21.97
CA TYR A 120 19.58 -3.73 -22.18
C TYR A 120 18.94 -2.35 -22.11
N ASP A 121 18.04 -2.06 -23.05
CA ASP A 121 17.24 -0.82 -23.03
C ASP A 121 16.07 -0.91 -22.02
N ALA A 122 15.32 0.18 -21.89
CA ALA A 122 14.14 0.25 -21.03
C ALA A 122 12.96 -0.62 -21.48
N LYS A 123 13.05 -1.27 -22.66
CA LYS A 123 12.09 -2.27 -23.15
C LYS A 123 12.57 -3.69 -22.90
N GLY A 124 13.70 -3.86 -22.20
CA GLY A 124 14.31 -5.15 -21.91
C GLY A 124 15.05 -5.78 -23.09
N GLN A 125 15.18 -5.08 -24.23
CA GLN A 125 15.87 -5.60 -25.39
C GLN A 125 17.38 -5.56 -25.18
N ARG A 126 18.10 -6.63 -25.50
CA ARG A 126 19.56 -6.59 -25.55
C ARG A 126 19.99 -5.77 -26.76
N VAL A 127 20.61 -4.63 -26.52
CA VAL A 127 20.99 -3.67 -27.57
C VAL A 127 22.47 -3.68 -27.90
N ASP A 128 23.31 -4.16 -26.97
CA ASP A 128 24.75 -4.21 -27.18
C ASP A 128 25.42 -5.30 -26.33
N SER A 129 26.57 -5.77 -26.76
CA SER A 129 27.50 -6.64 -26.01
C SER A 129 28.90 -6.50 -26.59
N PRO A 130 29.96 -6.75 -25.81
CA PRO A 130 31.31 -6.91 -26.35
C PRO A 130 31.37 -8.03 -27.40
N ASP A 131 32.17 -7.84 -28.41
CA ASP A 131 32.42 -8.82 -29.47
C ASP A 131 31.12 -9.41 -30.07
N PRO A 132 30.17 -8.55 -30.55
CA PRO A 132 28.85 -9.01 -30.98
C PRO A 132 28.89 -10.00 -32.14
N GLU A 133 29.94 -9.97 -32.94
CA GLU A 133 30.17 -10.90 -34.04
C GLU A 133 30.41 -12.36 -33.60
N THR A 134 30.73 -12.57 -32.33
CA THR A 134 30.93 -13.94 -31.75
C THR A 134 29.61 -14.63 -31.40
N PHE A 135 28.47 -13.92 -31.52
CA PHE A 135 27.14 -14.46 -31.25
C PHE A 135 26.41 -14.81 -32.54
N PRO A 136 26.37 -16.08 -32.99
CA PRO A 136 25.78 -16.48 -34.26
C PRO A 136 24.30 -16.10 -34.42
N GLN A 137 23.56 -16.07 -33.29
CA GLN A 137 22.14 -15.68 -33.23
C GLN A 137 21.93 -14.16 -33.33
N GLY A 138 23.00 -13.35 -33.23
CA GLY A 138 22.94 -11.89 -33.22
C GLY A 138 22.37 -11.28 -31.93
N LEU A 139 22.34 -9.93 -31.87
CA LEU A 139 21.85 -9.20 -30.68
C LEU A 139 20.33 -9.21 -30.55
N CYS A 140 19.63 -9.34 -31.68
CA CYS A 140 18.16 -9.27 -31.73
C CYS A 140 17.45 -10.59 -31.44
N ASP A 141 18.18 -11.63 -30.99
CA ASP A 141 17.55 -12.90 -30.58
C ASP A 141 16.66 -12.66 -29.34
N PRO A 142 15.32 -12.88 -29.43
CA PRO A 142 14.40 -12.65 -28.31
C PRO A 142 14.74 -13.44 -27.05
N SER A 143 15.39 -14.60 -27.18
CA SER A 143 15.81 -15.41 -26.02
C SER A 143 16.87 -14.72 -25.14
N LEU A 144 17.50 -13.69 -25.66
CA LEU A 144 18.53 -12.89 -24.99
C LEU A 144 17.99 -11.57 -24.41
N HIS A 145 16.71 -11.26 -24.63
CA HIS A 145 16.03 -10.14 -24.01
C HIS A 145 15.63 -10.45 -22.56
N LEU A 146 15.39 -9.42 -21.75
CA LEU A 146 14.88 -9.62 -20.40
C LEU A 146 13.44 -10.16 -20.45
N ASP A 147 13.10 -11.04 -19.52
CA ASP A 147 11.73 -11.52 -19.40
C ASP A 147 10.86 -10.41 -18.78
N GLU A 148 9.91 -9.90 -19.56
CA GLU A 148 8.95 -8.91 -19.09
C GLU A 148 7.90 -9.58 -18.18
N LEU A 149 7.61 -8.91 -17.07
CA LEU A 149 6.60 -9.32 -16.11
C LEU A 149 5.35 -8.44 -16.27
N PRO A 150 4.15 -8.94 -15.97
CA PRO A 150 2.97 -8.10 -15.84
C PRO A 150 3.26 -6.92 -14.91
N CYS A 151 3.00 -5.70 -15.41
CA CYS A 151 3.27 -4.47 -14.68
C CYS A 151 2.23 -3.41 -15.07
N GLU A 152 1.62 -2.78 -14.08
CA GLU A 152 0.65 -1.71 -14.27
C GLU A 152 0.89 -0.59 -13.25
N GLU A 153 0.70 0.66 -13.68
CA GLU A 153 0.57 1.80 -12.75
C GLU A 153 -0.89 1.93 -12.32
N TRP A 154 -1.11 2.05 -11.03
CA TRP A 154 -2.44 2.19 -10.47
C TRP A 154 -2.41 3.15 -9.28
N ASN A 155 -3.14 4.25 -9.39
CA ASN A 155 -3.35 5.23 -8.33
C ASN A 155 -2.04 5.64 -7.60
N GLY A 156 -0.97 5.90 -8.36
CA GLY A 156 0.34 6.28 -7.82
C GLY A 156 1.23 5.12 -7.38
N TRP A 157 0.78 3.86 -7.49
CA TRP A 157 1.57 2.68 -7.20
C TRP A 157 1.98 1.95 -8.48
N ILE A 158 3.13 1.31 -8.43
CA ILE A 158 3.57 0.38 -9.47
C ILE A 158 3.29 -1.03 -8.97
N MET A 159 2.42 -1.73 -9.68
CA MET A 159 2.02 -3.10 -9.39
C MET A 159 2.69 -4.04 -10.38
N TYR A 160 3.19 -5.18 -9.92
CA TYR A 160 3.76 -6.22 -10.76
C TYR A 160 3.33 -7.62 -10.31
N SER A 161 3.50 -8.61 -11.18
CA SER A 161 3.29 -10.02 -10.83
C SER A 161 4.42 -10.89 -11.37
N LEU A 162 4.79 -11.92 -10.61
CA LEU A 162 5.69 -12.98 -11.08
C LEU A 162 4.97 -14.02 -11.97
N ASN A 163 3.64 -13.94 -12.04
CA ASN A 163 2.81 -14.83 -12.86
C ASN A 163 2.44 -14.14 -14.17
N PRO A 164 2.95 -14.60 -15.33
CA PRO A 164 2.59 -14.00 -16.62
C PRO A 164 1.10 -14.16 -16.97
N GLU A 165 0.40 -15.09 -16.32
CA GLU A 165 -1.04 -15.37 -16.53
C GLU A 165 -1.91 -14.79 -15.39
N VAL A 166 -1.40 -13.81 -14.63
CA VAL A 166 -2.19 -13.15 -13.57
C VAL A 166 -3.43 -12.47 -14.17
N ARG A 167 -4.56 -12.55 -13.48
CA ARG A 167 -5.78 -11.83 -13.90
C ARG A 167 -5.52 -10.32 -13.98
N PRO A 168 -6.20 -9.56 -14.86
CA PRO A 168 -6.02 -8.11 -14.98
C PRO A 168 -6.11 -7.43 -13.61
N LEU A 169 -5.27 -6.40 -13.38
CA LEU A 169 -5.16 -5.73 -12.09
C LEU A 169 -6.51 -5.21 -11.59
N LYS A 170 -7.28 -4.57 -12.47
CA LYS A 170 -8.60 -4.03 -12.11
C LYS A 170 -9.58 -5.11 -11.64
N GLU A 171 -9.57 -6.28 -12.26
CA GLU A 171 -10.41 -7.41 -11.84
C GLU A 171 -9.93 -7.99 -10.50
N TRP A 172 -8.61 -7.99 -10.28
CA TRP A 172 -8.02 -8.46 -9.04
C TRP A 172 -8.35 -7.54 -7.86
N LEU A 173 -8.31 -6.23 -8.06
CA LEU A 173 -8.67 -5.22 -7.07
C LEU A 173 -10.18 -5.24 -6.73
N GLY A 174 -11.03 -5.56 -7.71
CA GLY A 174 -12.48 -5.54 -7.51
C GLY A 174 -12.99 -4.20 -7.02
N PRO A 175 -13.87 -4.14 -5.99
CA PRO A 175 -14.41 -2.89 -5.46
C PRO A 175 -13.35 -1.92 -4.89
N ILE A 176 -12.19 -2.44 -4.46
CA ILE A 176 -11.11 -1.61 -3.89
C ILE A 176 -10.54 -0.64 -4.93
N ASP A 177 -10.60 -0.97 -6.23
CA ASP A 177 -10.18 -0.06 -7.30
C ASP A 177 -10.91 1.29 -7.19
N GLU A 178 -12.23 1.26 -7.13
CA GLU A 178 -13.05 2.48 -7.03
C GLU A 178 -12.86 3.18 -5.67
N HIS A 179 -12.81 2.40 -4.58
CA HIS A 179 -12.62 2.95 -3.23
C HIS A 179 -11.33 3.77 -3.10
N LEU A 180 -10.21 3.22 -3.55
CA LEU A 180 -8.91 3.84 -3.33
C LEU A 180 -8.60 4.94 -4.36
N THR A 181 -9.09 4.82 -5.61
CA THR A 181 -8.92 5.89 -6.61
C THR A 181 -9.65 7.17 -6.25
N ALA A 182 -10.64 7.12 -5.36
CA ALA A 182 -11.31 8.32 -4.85
C ALA A 182 -10.38 9.25 -4.03
N TYR A 183 -9.27 8.73 -3.51
CA TYR A 183 -8.32 9.49 -2.68
C TYR A 183 -7.18 10.16 -3.47
N ASN A 184 -7.04 9.92 -4.78
CA ASN A 184 -6.00 10.51 -5.64
C ASN A 184 -4.58 10.33 -5.06
N PHE A 185 -4.16 9.10 -4.76
CA PHE A 185 -2.85 8.82 -4.15
C PHE A 185 -1.67 9.27 -5.03
N ASP A 186 -1.85 9.35 -6.34
CA ASP A 186 -0.88 9.84 -7.30
C ASP A 186 -0.52 11.33 -7.12
N GLU A 187 -1.40 12.12 -6.49
CA GLU A 187 -1.15 13.51 -6.13
C GLU A 187 -0.42 13.68 -4.78
N MET A 188 -0.34 12.60 -3.97
CA MET A 188 0.29 12.64 -2.66
C MET A 188 1.81 12.47 -2.76
N GLN A 189 2.54 13.16 -1.88
CA GLN A 189 4.00 13.11 -1.82
C GLN A 189 4.47 12.17 -0.72
N LEU A 190 5.52 11.41 -1.00
CA LEU A 190 6.19 10.58 -0.01
C LEU A 190 6.90 11.45 1.03
N VAL A 191 6.61 11.23 2.30
CA VAL A 191 7.23 11.91 3.45
C VAL A 191 8.16 10.98 4.20
N MET A 192 7.80 9.70 4.31
CA MET A 192 8.57 8.69 5.04
C MET A 192 8.54 7.35 4.31
N ASP A 193 9.68 6.71 4.18
CA ASP A 193 9.84 5.32 3.74
C ASP A 193 10.91 4.66 4.60
N MET A 194 10.53 3.70 5.43
CA MET A 194 11.45 2.95 6.28
C MET A 194 11.12 1.46 6.26
N THR A 195 12.14 0.64 6.36
CA THR A 195 12.00 -0.81 6.46
C THR A 195 12.80 -1.34 7.64
N VAL A 196 12.18 -2.21 8.43
CA VAL A 196 12.81 -2.90 9.56
C VAL A 196 12.52 -4.39 9.49
N GLU A 197 13.45 -5.20 9.96
CA GLU A 197 13.22 -6.65 10.13
C GLU A 197 12.53 -6.89 11.48
N TRP A 198 11.43 -7.64 11.46
CA TRP A 198 10.68 -8.05 12.64
C TRP A 198 10.82 -9.54 12.90
N ASN A 199 10.93 -9.92 14.17
CA ASN A 199 10.97 -11.30 14.63
C ASN A 199 9.55 -11.86 14.80
N CYS A 200 8.76 -11.82 13.75
CA CYS A 200 7.44 -12.45 13.68
C CYS A 200 7.09 -12.82 12.23
N ASN A 201 6.13 -13.73 12.08
CA ASN A 201 5.57 -14.05 10.77
C ASN A 201 4.87 -12.82 10.16
N TRP A 202 4.99 -12.63 8.85
CA TRP A 202 4.37 -11.50 8.16
C TRP A 202 2.86 -11.40 8.37
N LYS A 203 2.15 -12.55 8.47
CA LYS A 203 0.69 -12.58 8.74
C LYS A 203 0.35 -12.07 10.14
N ALA A 204 1.18 -12.37 11.14
CA ALA A 204 0.96 -11.85 12.49
C ALA A 204 1.03 -10.31 12.53
N SER A 205 1.90 -9.71 11.70
CA SER A 205 1.93 -8.27 11.53
C SER A 205 0.70 -7.75 10.77
N VAL A 206 0.28 -8.42 9.69
CA VAL A 206 -0.95 -8.07 8.97
C VAL A 206 -2.17 -8.16 9.89
N ASP A 207 -2.30 -9.23 10.66
CA ASP A 207 -3.42 -9.45 11.59
C ASP A 207 -3.51 -8.31 12.62
N ALA A 208 -2.38 -7.85 13.17
CA ALA A 208 -2.34 -6.76 14.14
C ALA A 208 -2.80 -5.40 13.58
N PHE A 209 -2.65 -5.19 12.26
CA PHE A 209 -3.10 -3.97 11.58
C PHE A 209 -4.43 -4.16 10.84
N ASN A 210 -5.17 -5.22 11.11
CA ASN A 210 -6.41 -5.53 10.41
C ASN A 210 -7.59 -5.74 11.38
N GLU A 211 -7.50 -5.17 12.57
CA GLU A 211 -8.53 -5.21 13.61
C GLU A 211 -8.36 -4.04 14.60
N THR A 212 -9.40 -3.74 15.36
CA THR A 212 -9.38 -2.68 16.39
C THR A 212 -9.45 -3.23 17.82
N TYR A 213 -9.57 -4.53 17.98
CA TYR A 213 -9.79 -5.16 19.29
C TYR A 213 -8.61 -4.96 20.26
N HIS A 214 -7.38 -4.89 19.73
CA HIS A 214 -6.16 -4.62 20.52
C HIS A 214 -6.07 -3.18 21.02
N VAL A 215 -6.76 -2.23 20.38
CA VAL A 215 -6.63 -0.77 20.67
C VAL A 215 -6.89 -0.48 22.13
N TRP A 216 -7.93 -1.03 22.69
CA TRP A 216 -8.27 -0.92 24.11
C TRP A 216 -7.13 -1.28 25.06
N GLY A 217 -6.40 -2.35 24.78
CA GLY A 217 -5.33 -2.85 25.65
C GLY A 217 -3.96 -2.24 25.35
N THR A 218 -3.69 -1.95 24.08
CA THR A 218 -2.35 -1.55 23.60
C THR A 218 -2.25 -0.04 23.41
N HIS A 219 -3.34 0.62 23.04
CA HIS A 219 -3.39 2.06 22.71
C HIS A 219 -4.45 2.84 23.51
N PRO A 220 -4.50 2.71 24.85
CA PRO A 220 -5.56 3.35 25.64
C PRO A 220 -5.55 4.89 25.53
N GLN A 221 -4.42 5.48 25.13
CA GLN A 221 -4.26 6.92 24.97
C GLN A 221 -5.07 7.52 23.82
N ILE A 222 -5.53 6.70 22.87
CA ILE A 222 -6.27 7.18 21.69
C ILE A 222 -7.79 6.94 21.80
N MET A 223 -8.25 6.36 22.90
CA MET A 223 -9.66 6.02 23.12
C MET A 223 -10.58 7.24 23.26
N ASP A 224 -10.04 8.43 23.46
CA ASP A 224 -10.79 9.65 23.55
C ASP A 224 -11.09 10.29 22.18
N TYR A 225 -10.54 9.72 21.07
CA TYR A 225 -10.82 10.26 19.73
C TYR A 225 -11.21 9.22 18.66
N LEU A 226 -11.21 7.92 18.96
CA LEU A 226 -11.67 6.90 18.02
C LEU A 226 -12.65 5.90 18.67
N GLU A 227 -13.61 5.44 17.88
CA GLU A 227 -14.54 4.39 18.28
C GLU A 227 -14.01 3.01 17.87
N ASP A 228 -13.62 2.19 18.84
CA ASP A 228 -13.01 0.87 18.59
C ASP A 228 -13.98 -0.31 18.61
N LYS A 229 -15.22 -0.12 19.09
CA LYS A 229 -16.22 -1.19 19.22
C LYS A 229 -17.18 -1.27 18.04
N ASP A 230 -17.66 -0.12 17.62
CA ASP A 230 -18.62 -0.03 16.52
C ASP A 230 -17.90 0.24 15.20
N VAL A 231 -17.16 -0.73 14.70
CA VAL A 231 -16.44 -0.69 13.42
C VAL A 231 -17.20 -1.46 12.34
N GLN A 232 -17.25 -0.90 11.13
CA GLN A 232 -17.76 -1.62 9.97
C GLN A 232 -16.64 -2.45 9.36
N ILE A 233 -16.88 -3.74 9.14
CA ILE A 233 -15.94 -4.65 8.48
C ILE A 233 -16.58 -5.15 7.19
N ASP A 234 -15.85 -5.02 6.09
CA ASP A 234 -16.26 -5.43 4.75
C ASP A 234 -15.26 -6.43 4.17
N LEU A 235 -15.73 -7.56 3.68
CA LEU A 235 -14.92 -8.57 3.01
C LEU A 235 -15.25 -8.60 1.52
N TYR A 236 -14.21 -8.50 0.67
CA TYR A 236 -14.30 -8.47 -0.79
C TYR A 236 -13.38 -9.54 -1.37
N ASP A 237 -13.91 -10.65 -1.85
CA ASP A 237 -13.12 -11.76 -2.42
C ASP A 237 -11.87 -12.08 -1.56
N ILE A 238 -10.73 -11.49 -1.91
CA ILE A 238 -9.45 -11.66 -1.19
C ILE A 238 -8.98 -10.42 -0.42
N HIS A 239 -9.66 -9.30 -0.56
CA HIS A 239 -9.33 -8.04 0.11
C HIS A 239 -10.32 -7.77 1.23
N ASN A 240 -9.99 -6.83 2.11
CA ASN A 240 -10.96 -6.35 3.09
C ASN A 240 -10.80 -4.86 3.37
N ARG A 241 -11.79 -4.32 4.04
CA ARG A 241 -11.81 -2.97 4.57
C ARG A 241 -12.44 -2.98 5.95
N TYR A 242 -11.98 -2.11 6.85
CA TYR A 242 -12.75 -1.74 8.02
C TYR A 242 -12.73 -0.22 8.22
N LEU A 243 -13.85 0.31 8.72
CA LEU A 243 -14.08 1.73 8.89
C LEU A 243 -14.10 2.04 10.37
N VAL A 244 -13.16 2.88 10.82
CA VAL A 244 -13.04 3.29 12.23
C VAL A 244 -13.43 4.74 12.36
N PRO A 245 -14.52 5.07 13.06
CA PRO A 245 -14.91 6.46 13.31
C PRO A 245 -13.86 7.18 14.14
N PHE A 246 -13.31 8.28 13.60
CA PHE A 246 -12.41 9.17 14.30
C PHE A 246 -13.11 10.51 14.64
N GLY A 247 -12.53 11.24 15.59
CA GLY A 247 -13.12 12.50 16.08
C GLY A 247 -14.28 12.30 17.06
N VAL A 248 -14.42 11.09 17.58
CA VAL A 248 -15.40 10.72 18.63
C VAL A 248 -14.74 9.86 19.69
N PRO A 249 -15.10 9.98 20.98
CA PRO A 249 -14.61 9.08 22.01
C PRO A 249 -15.25 7.69 21.87
N SER A 250 -14.49 6.65 22.23
CA SER A 250 -14.98 5.26 22.28
C SER A 250 -16.17 5.12 23.26
N GLU A 251 -17.14 4.28 22.88
CA GLU A 251 -18.30 3.96 23.74
C GLU A 251 -17.96 3.07 24.95
N ARG A 252 -16.68 2.85 25.26
CA ARG A 252 -16.30 2.06 26.45
C ARG A 252 -16.64 2.78 27.75
N PRO A 253 -17.14 2.07 28.80
CA PRO A 253 -17.78 2.67 29.97
C PRO A 253 -16.95 3.69 30.77
N HIS A 254 -15.62 3.66 30.66
CA HIS A 254 -14.73 4.57 31.42
C HIS A 254 -14.25 5.76 30.60
N ILE A 255 -14.69 5.88 29.35
CA ILE A 255 -14.36 7.02 28.46
C ILE A 255 -15.45 8.08 28.57
N ASP A 256 -15.04 9.30 28.87
CA ASP A 256 -15.96 10.45 28.98
C ASP A 256 -16.45 10.85 27.58
N GLN A 257 -17.76 10.77 27.39
CA GLN A 257 -18.39 10.99 26.09
C GLN A 257 -18.55 12.46 25.72
N GLU A 258 -18.41 13.38 26.66
CA GLU A 258 -18.62 14.82 26.42
C GLU A 258 -17.32 15.62 26.46
N LYS A 259 -16.33 15.13 27.19
CA LYS A 259 -15.06 15.83 27.39
C LYS A 259 -14.14 15.70 26.17
N ILE A 260 -13.60 16.81 25.73
CA ILE A 260 -12.48 16.82 24.78
C ILE A 260 -11.23 16.40 25.54
N GLY A 261 -10.79 15.15 25.31
CA GLY A 261 -9.59 14.61 25.89
C GLY A 261 -8.31 15.04 25.14
N PRO A 262 -7.13 14.70 25.65
CA PRO A 262 -5.86 15.18 25.08
C PRO A 262 -5.63 14.74 23.63
N SER A 263 -5.94 13.50 23.28
CA SER A 263 -5.73 13.00 21.94
C SER A 263 -6.76 13.52 20.96
N LEU A 264 -8.02 13.69 21.40
CA LEU A 264 -9.05 14.37 20.60
C LEU A 264 -8.65 15.83 20.31
N ALA A 265 -8.09 16.54 21.30
CA ALA A 265 -7.63 17.92 21.11
C ALA A 265 -6.50 18.01 20.05
N ILE A 266 -5.53 17.08 20.09
CA ILE A 266 -4.47 16.99 19.09
C ILE A 266 -5.08 16.69 17.70
N TYR A 267 -6.02 15.77 17.63
CA TYR A 267 -6.70 15.40 16.38
C TYR A 267 -7.46 16.60 15.79
N MET A 268 -8.15 17.40 16.63
CA MET A 268 -8.79 18.66 16.24
C MET A 268 -7.80 19.64 15.62
N GLU A 269 -6.66 19.91 16.29
CA GLU A 269 -5.62 20.82 15.81
C GLU A 269 -5.07 20.39 14.44
N GLN A 270 -4.80 19.11 14.26
CA GLN A 270 -4.33 18.55 12.98
C GLN A 270 -5.33 18.77 11.83
N HIS A 271 -6.63 18.84 12.14
CA HIS A 271 -7.72 19.00 11.18
C HIS A 271 -8.27 20.42 11.12
N GLY A 272 -7.56 21.41 11.69
CA GLY A 272 -7.92 22.82 11.57
C GLY A 272 -9.01 23.30 12.52
N VAL A 273 -9.33 22.53 13.57
CA VAL A 273 -10.30 22.91 14.61
C VAL A 273 -9.55 23.25 15.91
N ASP A 274 -9.55 24.50 16.34
CA ASP A 274 -8.85 24.94 17.55
C ASP A 274 -9.59 24.50 18.82
N PRO A 275 -9.06 23.56 19.62
CA PRO A 275 -9.72 23.07 20.83
C PRO A 275 -9.84 24.12 21.94
N LYS A 276 -8.99 25.17 21.93
CA LYS A 276 -9.01 26.23 22.95
C LYS A 276 -10.18 27.19 22.82
N THR A 277 -10.63 27.40 21.60
CA THR A 277 -11.76 28.30 21.29
C THR A 277 -13.05 27.55 20.96
N TYR A 278 -12.99 26.23 20.89
CA TYR A 278 -14.11 25.38 20.55
C TYR A 278 -15.26 25.49 21.55
N LYS A 279 -16.51 25.59 21.04
CA LYS A 279 -17.71 25.78 21.86
C LYS A 279 -18.57 24.53 22.00
N GLY A 280 -18.30 23.49 21.24
CA GLY A 280 -18.97 22.20 21.33
C GLY A 280 -18.37 21.27 22.40
N ASN A 281 -18.76 20.01 22.36
CA ASN A 281 -18.21 18.95 23.18
C ASN A 281 -17.66 17.80 22.27
N ALA A 282 -17.12 16.75 22.85
CA ALA A 282 -16.52 15.63 22.10
C ALA A 282 -17.46 15.02 21.05
N GLN A 283 -18.78 14.99 21.30
CA GLN A 283 -19.77 14.43 20.38
C GLN A 283 -19.99 15.27 19.10
N THR A 284 -19.59 16.53 19.07
CA THR A 284 -19.77 17.42 17.92
C THR A 284 -18.49 17.59 17.09
N VAL A 285 -17.34 17.19 17.63
CA VAL A 285 -16.01 17.38 17.02
C VAL A 285 -15.91 16.75 15.64
N ARG A 286 -16.35 15.50 15.48
CA ARG A 286 -16.27 14.79 14.20
C ARG A 286 -16.93 15.56 13.06
N ARG A 287 -18.12 16.10 13.30
CA ARG A 287 -18.84 16.90 12.30
C ARG A 287 -18.11 18.19 11.95
N ASP A 288 -17.57 18.86 12.95
CA ASP A 288 -16.86 20.11 12.72
C ASP A 288 -15.51 19.91 12.00
N ILE A 289 -14.84 18.78 12.24
CA ILE A 289 -13.67 18.34 11.45
C ILE A 289 -14.06 18.12 9.99
N GLN A 290 -15.15 17.41 9.71
CA GLN A 290 -15.63 17.18 8.34
C GLN A 290 -15.86 18.50 7.59
N LEU A 291 -16.47 19.47 8.24
CA LEU A 291 -16.69 20.81 7.67
C LEU A 291 -15.35 21.55 7.45
N ALA A 292 -14.45 21.52 8.42
CA ALA A 292 -13.14 22.16 8.32
C ALA A 292 -12.32 21.55 7.15
N GLN A 293 -12.35 20.23 6.98
CA GLN A 293 -11.68 19.57 5.86
C GLN A 293 -12.24 19.96 4.49
N ARG A 294 -13.56 20.16 4.36
CA ARG A 294 -14.19 20.68 3.13
C ARG A 294 -13.70 22.10 2.79
N GLU A 295 -13.56 22.97 3.80
CA GLU A 295 -13.03 24.32 3.58
C GLU A 295 -11.53 24.29 3.25
N ARG A 296 -10.76 23.53 4.00
CA ARG A 296 -9.30 23.36 3.75
C ARG A 296 -9.02 22.82 2.34
N ALA A 297 -9.83 21.89 1.85
CA ALA A 297 -9.69 21.38 0.48
C ALA A 297 -9.78 22.50 -0.56
N LYS A 298 -10.71 23.46 -0.38
CA LYS A 298 -10.84 24.62 -1.28
C LYS A 298 -9.61 25.52 -1.23
N GLU A 299 -9.08 25.79 -0.03
CA GLU A 299 -7.89 26.61 0.18
C GLU A 299 -6.63 25.98 -0.44
N MET A 300 -6.49 24.66 -0.36
CA MET A 300 -5.36 23.89 -0.89
C MET A 300 -5.56 23.47 -2.35
N ASN A 301 -6.70 23.75 -2.96
CA ASN A 301 -7.08 23.29 -4.31
C ASN A 301 -7.06 21.76 -4.45
N LEU A 302 -7.56 21.05 -3.42
CA LEU A 302 -7.71 19.60 -3.42
C LEU A 302 -9.12 19.20 -3.87
N ASP A 303 -9.21 18.13 -4.66
CA ASP A 303 -10.52 17.59 -5.09
C ASP A 303 -11.02 16.49 -4.15
N PHE A 304 -11.92 16.85 -3.24
CA PHE A 304 -12.64 15.92 -2.36
C PHE A 304 -14.06 15.60 -2.85
N SER A 305 -14.39 15.87 -4.11
CA SER A 305 -15.74 15.68 -4.64
C SER A 305 -16.20 14.22 -4.61
N LYS A 306 -15.26 13.27 -4.70
CA LYS A 306 -15.52 11.82 -4.65
C LYS A 306 -15.55 11.26 -3.23
N LEU A 307 -15.14 12.04 -2.22
CA LEU A 307 -15.12 11.59 -0.83
C LEU A 307 -16.43 11.97 -0.13
N ASN A 308 -17.00 11.04 0.63
CA ASN A 308 -18.12 11.34 1.53
C ASN A 308 -17.61 12.04 2.80
N ASP A 309 -18.52 12.48 3.67
CA ASP A 309 -18.13 13.21 4.88
C ASP A 309 -17.35 12.31 5.88
N ASP A 310 -17.68 11.02 5.96
CA ASP A 310 -16.99 10.08 6.83
C ASP A 310 -15.52 9.88 6.43
N GLN A 311 -15.22 9.85 5.13
CA GLN A 311 -13.84 9.77 4.63
C GLN A 311 -12.99 11.01 4.95
N LEU A 312 -13.62 12.12 5.39
CA LEU A 312 -12.90 13.33 5.80
C LEU A 312 -12.46 13.31 7.26
N SER A 313 -13.02 12.43 8.07
CA SER A 313 -12.72 12.31 9.49
C SER A 313 -12.23 10.94 9.90
N ASP A 314 -12.72 9.86 9.29
CA ASP A 314 -12.52 8.50 9.77
C ASP A 314 -11.29 7.83 9.15
N ASP A 315 -10.80 6.79 9.78
CA ASP A 315 -9.82 5.90 9.17
C ASP A 315 -10.54 4.85 8.33
N TYR A 316 -10.33 4.92 7.03
CA TYR A 316 -10.71 3.89 6.08
C TYR A 316 -9.54 2.95 5.88
N HIS A 317 -9.51 1.90 6.64
CA HIS A 317 -8.43 0.93 6.61
C HIS A 317 -8.71 -0.17 5.59
N TYR A 318 -7.69 -0.53 4.82
CA TYR A 318 -7.76 -1.58 3.80
C TYR A 318 -6.66 -2.60 3.99
N LEU A 319 -6.98 -3.86 3.76
CA LEU A 319 -6.01 -4.88 3.39
C LEU A 319 -6.11 -5.11 1.88
N VAL A 320 -5.11 -4.63 1.14
CA VAL A 320 -4.88 -5.05 -0.24
C VAL A 320 -4.03 -6.31 -0.18
N PHE A 321 -4.70 -7.48 -0.30
CA PHE A 321 -4.06 -8.78 -0.16
C PHE A 321 -2.82 -8.90 -1.06
N PRO A 322 -1.71 -9.53 -0.63
CA PRO A 322 -1.59 -10.29 0.60
C PRO A 322 -1.09 -9.46 1.78
N ASN A 323 -0.42 -8.33 1.54
CA ASN A 323 0.54 -7.79 2.49
C ASN A 323 0.60 -6.26 2.53
N VAL A 324 -0.39 -5.58 2.00
CA VAL A 324 -0.48 -4.11 2.11
C VAL A 324 -1.65 -3.77 3.02
N THR A 325 -1.35 -3.29 4.22
CA THR A 325 -2.34 -2.69 5.12
C THR A 325 -2.23 -1.17 5.04
N LEU A 326 -3.35 -0.49 4.97
CA LEU A 326 -3.43 0.90 4.53
C LEU A 326 -4.45 1.68 5.35
N ASN A 327 -3.98 2.67 6.11
CA ASN A 327 -4.84 3.68 6.75
C ASN A 327 -4.99 4.85 5.78
N THR A 328 -6.22 5.12 5.31
CA THR A 328 -6.48 6.19 4.36
C THR A 328 -7.26 7.32 4.97
N HIS A 329 -6.78 8.53 4.74
CA HIS A 329 -7.42 9.78 5.11
C HIS A 329 -7.51 10.69 3.88
N ALA A 330 -8.35 11.71 3.92
CA ALA A 330 -8.58 12.59 2.77
C ALA A 330 -7.29 13.25 2.23
N THR A 331 -6.30 13.49 3.07
CA THR A 331 -5.06 14.22 2.73
C THR A 331 -3.79 13.39 2.76
N ASN A 332 -3.85 12.16 3.25
CA ASN A 332 -2.67 11.31 3.38
C ASN A 332 -3.07 9.85 3.50
N TYR A 333 -2.11 8.96 3.32
CA TYR A 333 -2.23 7.58 3.75
C TYR A 333 -0.97 7.12 4.47
N MET A 334 -1.15 6.22 5.40
CA MET A 334 -0.09 5.45 6.04
C MET A 334 -0.23 4.00 5.58
N MET A 335 0.84 3.48 4.98
CA MET A 335 0.84 2.15 4.40
C MET A 335 1.91 1.30 5.06
N PHE A 336 1.53 0.09 5.40
CA PHE A 336 2.45 -0.95 5.83
C PHE A 336 2.51 -2.04 4.79
N THR A 337 3.71 -2.46 4.44
CA THR A 337 3.91 -3.62 3.56
C THR A 337 4.72 -4.67 4.30
N GLN A 338 4.10 -5.80 4.58
CA GLN A 338 4.72 -6.90 5.30
C GLN A 338 5.27 -7.92 4.31
N ARG A 339 6.59 -7.87 4.05
CA ARG A 339 7.23 -8.82 3.14
C ARG A 339 7.76 -10.02 3.91
N PRO A 340 7.54 -11.26 3.44
CA PRO A 340 8.06 -12.44 4.10
C PRO A 340 9.59 -12.47 4.04
N HIS A 341 10.21 -13.00 5.08
CA HIS A 341 11.63 -13.32 5.02
C HIS A 341 11.84 -14.51 4.05
N PRO A 342 12.91 -14.55 3.24
CA PRO A 342 13.10 -15.60 2.23
C PRO A 342 13.24 -17.01 2.82
N GLU A 343 13.75 -17.15 4.03
CA GLU A 343 14.16 -18.47 4.60
C GLU A 343 13.53 -18.79 5.97
N ASP A 344 13.03 -17.78 6.70
CA ASP A 344 12.56 -17.94 8.07
C ASP A 344 11.10 -17.50 8.22
N PRO A 345 10.16 -18.44 8.46
CA PRO A 345 8.74 -18.09 8.65
C PRO A 345 8.47 -17.24 9.90
N ASN A 346 9.42 -17.16 10.84
CA ASN A 346 9.29 -16.38 12.06
C ASN A 346 9.88 -14.97 11.95
N LYS A 347 10.18 -14.54 10.72
CA LYS A 347 10.68 -13.20 10.42
C LYS A 347 9.95 -12.57 9.24
N CYS A 348 9.89 -11.26 9.22
CA CYS A 348 9.39 -10.48 8.08
C CYS A 348 10.09 -9.13 8.00
N PHE A 349 9.98 -8.50 6.82
CA PHE A 349 10.35 -7.10 6.66
C PHE A 349 9.08 -6.24 6.73
N TYR A 350 9.03 -5.39 7.72
CA TYR A 350 7.96 -4.41 7.90
C TYR A 350 8.38 -3.09 7.28
N CYS A 351 7.67 -2.68 6.24
CA CYS A 351 7.91 -1.42 5.55
C CYS A 351 6.79 -0.44 5.93
N LEU A 352 7.16 0.70 6.46
CA LEU A 352 6.25 1.83 6.73
C LEU A 352 6.47 2.91 5.68
N LEU A 353 5.39 3.33 5.04
CA LEU A 353 5.36 4.45 4.13
C LEU A 353 4.27 5.44 4.58
N TYR A 354 4.59 6.73 4.59
CA TYR A 354 3.66 7.80 4.90
C TYR A 354 3.71 8.88 3.82
N THR A 355 2.54 9.39 3.44
CA THR A 355 2.39 10.43 2.43
C THR A 355 1.66 11.66 2.97
N SER A 356 1.83 12.79 2.29
CA SER A 356 1.08 14.03 2.51
C SER A 356 0.86 14.75 1.17
N PRO A 357 -0.19 15.55 0.99
CA PRO A 357 -0.37 16.38 -0.21
C PRO A 357 0.66 17.52 -0.29
N SER A 358 1.28 17.89 0.82
CA SER A 358 2.32 18.91 0.86
C SER A 358 3.61 18.39 1.49
N PRO A 359 4.78 18.57 0.83
CA PRO A 359 6.07 18.24 1.44
C PRO A 359 6.44 19.12 2.66
N ARG A 360 5.60 20.07 3.01
CA ARG A 360 5.81 21.04 4.10
C ARG A 360 4.96 20.76 5.35
N ASP A 361 4.07 19.79 5.29
CA ASP A 361 3.19 19.40 6.39
C ASP A 361 3.79 18.28 7.23
#